data_0e916b71fe5bc7576c2c6d5d3c35e27b
#
_entry.id   0e916b71fe5bc7576c2c6d5d3c35e27b
#
_cell.length_a   1.000
_cell.length_b   1.000
_cell.length_c   1.000
_cell.angle_alpha   90.00
_cell.angle_beta   90.00
_cell.angle_gamma   90.00
#
_symmetry.space_group_name_H-M   'P 1'
#
loop_
_entity.id
_entity.type
_entity.pdbx_description
1 polymer ?
#
loop_
_entity_poly.entity_id
_entity_poly.type
_entity_poly.pdbx_seq_one_letter_code
_entity_poly.pdbx_strand_id
1 'polypeptide(L)'
;MSHQDVSLNDRYDLSKDQILLNGTQALVRLMLMQRARDEKAGLNTAGYVTGYRGSPLGAVDMQMTRAKNVLEPAQVTFQLGLNEDLAATALWGSQQAELRGEGKYDGVFGLWYGKGPGVDRSGDVMRHANMAGTSPHGGVIMAMGDDHTGESSTTLHQSDWAMVDAYMPIVSPAGVQEILDYGLYAWELSRFAGVWVGLKT
;
A
#
# COMPACT_ATOMS: atom_id res chain seq x y z
N MET A 1 2.63 -31.71 21.98
CA MET A 1 2.57 -30.53 21.12
C MET A 1 2.58 -31.04 19.69
N SER A 2 1.51 -30.86 18.94
CA SER A 2 1.47 -31.23 17.52
C SER A 2 2.38 -30.26 16.75
N HIS A 3 3.37 -30.79 16.04
CA HIS A 3 4.13 -30.00 15.09
C HIS A 3 3.15 -29.49 14.02
N GLN A 4 2.93 -28.17 13.93
CA GLN A 4 2.27 -27.61 12.77
C GLN A 4 3.25 -27.63 11.60
N ASP A 5 2.85 -28.27 10.50
CA ASP A 5 3.58 -28.17 9.25
C ASP A 5 3.51 -26.71 8.76
N VAL A 6 4.63 -26.01 8.79
CA VAL A 6 4.76 -24.61 8.34
C VAL A 6 5.39 -24.59 6.95
N SER A 7 4.72 -23.96 6.01
CA SER A 7 5.21 -23.75 4.65
C SER A 7 5.52 -22.27 4.39
N LEU A 8 6.52 -21.99 3.55
CA LEU A 8 6.79 -20.64 3.07
C LEU A 8 5.62 -20.06 2.26
N ASN A 9 4.72 -20.88 1.76
CA ASN A 9 3.52 -20.46 1.03
C ASN A 9 2.38 -20.04 1.95
N ASP A 10 2.41 -20.39 3.22
CA ASP A 10 1.37 -20.05 4.21
C ASP A 10 1.17 -18.53 4.33
N ARG A 11 2.22 -17.74 4.03
CA ARG A 11 2.16 -16.27 4.00
C ARG A 11 1.07 -15.69 3.09
N TYR A 12 0.65 -16.41 2.07
CA TYR A 12 -0.39 -16.00 1.12
C TYR A 12 -1.73 -16.72 1.34
N ASP A 13 -1.75 -17.73 2.20
CA ASP A 13 -2.96 -18.47 2.57
C ASP A 13 -3.72 -17.74 3.68
N LEU A 14 -4.84 -17.10 3.33
CA LEU A 14 -5.65 -16.34 4.28
C LEU A 14 -6.44 -17.22 5.26
N SER A 15 -6.48 -18.54 5.08
CA SER A 15 -7.09 -19.48 6.02
C SER A 15 -6.20 -19.82 7.21
N LYS A 16 -4.92 -19.42 7.17
CA LYS A 16 -3.95 -19.69 8.24
C LYS A 16 -3.94 -18.55 9.27
N ASP A 17 -4.20 -18.90 10.52
CA ASP A 17 -4.23 -17.95 11.64
C ASP A 17 -2.84 -17.51 12.11
N GLN A 18 -1.85 -18.40 12.00
CA GLN A 18 -0.47 -18.13 12.41
C GLN A 18 0.50 -18.39 11.26
N ILE A 19 1.22 -17.36 10.90
CA ILE A 19 2.19 -17.40 9.78
C ILE A 19 3.44 -16.61 10.15
N LEU A 20 4.55 -16.93 9.51
CA LEU A 20 5.79 -16.17 9.63
C LEU A 20 5.93 -15.23 8.42
N LEU A 21 6.01 -13.92 8.69
CA LEU A 21 6.18 -12.86 7.70
C LEU A 21 7.30 -11.92 8.10
N ASN A 22 7.94 -11.32 7.11
CA ASN A 22 8.65 -10.05 7.28
C ASN A 22 7.77 -8.87 6.80
N GLY A 23 8.20 -7.64 7.07
CA GLY A 23 7.42 -6.44 6.76
C GLY A 23 7.04 -6.30 5.27
N THR A 24 7.96 -6.59 4.34
CA THR A 24 7.66 -6.50 2.90
C THR A 24 6.71 -7.61 2.41
N GLN A 25 6.74 -8.78 3.04
CA GLN A 25 5.77 -9.85 2.79
C GLN A 25 4.39 -9.51 3.38
N ALA A 26 4.36 -8.79 4.50
CA ALA A 26 3.11 -8.30 5.07
C ALA A 26 2.38 -7.36 4.12
N LEU A 27 3.09 -6.48 3.40
CA LEU A 27 2.48 -5.61 2.39
C LEU A 27 1.81 -6.41 1.25
N VAL A 28 2.40 -7.53 0.82
CA VAL A 28 1.77 -8.43 -0.16
C VAL A 28 0.51 -9.06 0.41
N ARG A 29 0.59 -9.65 1.62
CA ARG A 29 -0.56 -10.25 2.29
C ARG A 29 -1.67 -9.25 2.55
N LEU A 30 -1.32 -8.02 2.90
CA LEU A 30 -2.25 -6.93 3.14
C LEU A 30 -3.14 -6.66 1.91
N MET A 31 -2.58 -6.69 0.69
CA MET A 31 -3.35 -6.56 -0.54
C MET A 31 -4.37 -7.68 -0.71
N LEU A 32 -3.98 -8.93 -0.43
CA LEU A 32 -4.88 -10.09 -0.49
C LEU A 32 -5.99 -10.00 0.58
N MET A 33 -5.65 -9.57 1.78
CA MET A 33 -6.60 -9.39 2.88
C MET A 33 -7.65 -8.32 2.56
N GLN A 34 -7.21 -7.18 2.00
CA GLN A 34 -8.15 -6.13 1.59
C GLN A 34 -9.09 -6.61 0.50
N ARG A 35 -8.57 -7.30 -0.53
CA ARG A 35 -9.42 -7.86 -1.59
C ARG A 35 -10.45 -8.85 -1.04
N ALA A 36 -10.02 -9.76 -0.17
CA ALA A 36 -10.92 -10.75 0.46
C ALA A 36 -11.97 -10.08 1.35
N ARG A 37 -11.62 -9.00 2.05
CA ARG A 37 -12.54 -8.21 2.88
C ARG A 37 -13.61 -7.53 2.02
N ASP A 38 -13.21 -6.91 0.92
CA ASP A 38 -14.13 -6.27 -0.02
C ASP A 38 -15.08 -7.29 -0.67
N GLU A 39 -14.54 -8.41 -1.11
CA GLU A 39 -15.36 -9.51 -1.68
C GLU A 39 -16.40 -10.04 -0.67
N LYS A 40 -16.00 -10.21 0.58
CA LYS A 40 -16.93 -10.60 1.65
C LYS A 40 -18.03 -9.54 1.90
N ALA A 41 -17.72 -8.28 1.65
CA ALA A 41 -18.68 -7.17 1.71
C ALA A 41 -19.53 -7.04 0.42
N GLY A 42 -19.36 -7.91 -0.58
CA GLY A 42 -20.08 -7.87 -1.84
C GLY A 42 -19.55 -6.85 -2.85
N LEU A 43 -18.35 -6.32 -2.64
CA LEU A 43 -17.71 -5.34 -3.52
C LEU A 43 -16.78 -6.02 -4.52
N ASN A 44 -16.89 -5.62 -5.79
CA ASN A 44 -15.96 -6.02 -6.85
C ASN A 44 -14.86 -4.99 -7.03
N THR A 45 -13.96 -4.88 -6.04
CA THR A 45 -12.81 -3.97 -6.09
C THR A 45 -11.60 -4.62 -6.78
N ALA A 46 -10.64 -3.80 -7.19
CA ALA A 46 -9.31 -4.24 -7.61
C ALA A 46 -8.21 -3.57 -6.79
N GLY A 47 -7.08 -4.23 -6.64
CA GLY A 47 -5.89 -3.68 -6.01
C GLY A 47 -4.89 -3.15 -7.03
N TYR A 48 -4.27 -2.02 -6.75
CA TYR A 48 -3.19 -1.48 -7.57
C TYR A 48 -1.98 -1.12 -6.70
N VAL A 49 -0.85 -1.76 -6.97
CA VAL A 49 0.41 -1.51 -6.27
C VAL A 49 1.41 -0.91 -7.22
N THR A 50 1.95 0.24 -6.87
CA THR A 50 3.03 0.87 -7.63
C THR A 50 3.88 1.75 -6.71
N GLY A 51 5.10 1.99 -7.08
CA GLY A 51 6.06 2.75 -6.29
C GLY A 51 7.45 2.64 -6.87
N TYR A 52 8.45 3.00 -6.11
CA TYR A 52 9.84 2.91 -6.54
C TYR A 52 10.71 2.35 -5.42
N ARG A 53 11.60 1.43 -5.79
CA ARG A 53 12.47 0.72 -4.86
C ARG A 53 13.43 1.64 -4.13
N GLY A 54 13.58 1.41 -2.85
CA GLY A 54 14.54 2.09 -1.99
C GLY A 54 14.49 1.47 -0.59
N SER A 55 15.65 1.27 0.03
CA SER A 55 15.72 0.74 1.40
C SER A 55 15.06 1.72 2.38
N PRO A 56 14.28 1.26 3.38
CA PRO A 56 14.09 -0.14 3.78
C PRO A 56 13.08 -0.93 2.95
N LEU A 57 12.33 -0.32 2.05
CA LEU A 57 11.31 -1.00 1.24
C LEU A 57 11.83 -1.59 -0.08
N GLY A 58 13.14 -1.70 -0.25
CA GLY A 58 13.77 -2.17 -1.50
C GLY A 58 13.40 -3.58 -1.96
N ALA A 59 12.88 -4.43 -1.06
CA ALA A 59 12.46 -5.78 -1.39
C ALA A 59 10.98 -5.89 -1.82
N VAL A 60 10.19 -4.82 -1.76
CA VAL A 60 8.76 -4.84 -2.12
C VAL A 60 8.55 -5.29 -3.55
N ASP A 61 9.29 -4.73 -4.52
CA ASP A 61 9.22 -5.11 -5.93
C ASP A 61 9.37 -6.62 -6.13
N MET A 62 10.40 -7.18 -5.49
CA MET A 62 10.69 -8.60 -5.58
C MET A 62 9.58 -9.44 -4.94
N GLN A 63 9.04 -9.03 -3.81
CA GLN A 63 7.95 -9.75 -3.14
C GLN A 63 6.66 -9.70 -3.96
N MET A 64 6.29 -8.53 -4.50
CA MET A 64 5.12 -8.39 -5.37
C MET A 64 5.27 -9.22 -6.66
N THR A 65 6.44 -9.19 -7.29
CA THR A 65 6.73 -9.98 -8.50
C THR A 65 6.64 -11.49 -8.22
N ARG A 66 7.19 -11.96 -7.09
CA ARG A 66 7.14 -13.38 -6.70
C ARG A 66 5.73 -13.85 -6.35
N ALA A 67 4.89 -12.94 -5.87
CA ALA A 67 3.52 -13.21 -5.50
C ALA A 67 2.51 -13.05 -6.66
N LYS A 68 2.97 -12.79 -7.87
CA LYS A 68 2.13 -12.52 -9.05
C LYS A 68 1.04 -13.59 -9.25
N ASN A 69 1.39 -14.86 -9.06
CA ASN A 69 0.47 -15.99 -9.21
C ASN A 69 -0.68 -16.03 -8.20
N VAL A 70 -0.59 -15.30 -7.08
CA VAL A 70 -1.67 -15.16 -6.08
C VAL A 70 -2.33 -13.78 -6.15
N LEU A 71 -1.60 -12.75 -6.58
CA LEU A 71 -2.11 -11.39 -6.70
C LEU A 71 -3.04 -11.23 -7.90
N GLU A 72 -2.66 -11.71 -9.08
CA GLU A 72 -3.47 -11.58 -10.31
C GLU A 72 -4.86 -12.22 -10.19
N PRO A 73 -5.00 -13.47 -9.68
CA PRO A 73 -6.32 -14.05 -9.44
C PRO A 73 -7.16 -13.27 -8.42
N ALA A 74 -6.51 -12.59 -7.48
CA ALA A 74 -7.16 -11.70 -6.51
C ALA A 74 -7.45 -10.30 -7.07
N GLN A 75 -7.34 -10.08 -8.39
CA GLN A 75 -7.52 -8.78 -9.04
C GLN A 75 -6.57 -7.70 -8.51
N VAL A 76 -5.37 -8.07 -8.07
CA VAL A 76 -4.33 -7.14 -7.63
C VAL A 76 -3.26 -7.04 -8.70
N THR A 77 -3.08 -5.83 -9.24
CA THR A 77 -2.06 -5.53 -10.24
C THR A 77 -0.87 -4.85 -9.57
N PHE A 78 0.31 -5.39 -9.78
CA PHE A 78 1.56 -4.74 -9.45
C PHE A 78 2.22 -4.21 -10.71
N GLN A 79 2.54 -2.92 -10.71
CA GLN A 79 3.27 -2.24 -11.77
C GLN A 79 4.41 -1.44 -11.19
N LEU A 80 5.63 -1.77 -11.56
CA LEU A 80 6.80 -1.01 -11.18
C LEU A 80 6.69 0.43 -11.70
N GLY A 81 6.82 1.41 -10.81
CA GLY A 81 6.86 2.82 -11.20
C GLY A 81 8.17 3.16 -11.93
N LEU A 82 8.09 4.06 -12.89
CA LEU A 82 9.29 4.61 -13.52
C LEU A 82 10.07 5.50 -12.54
N ASN A 83 9.33 6.20 -11.68
CA ASN A 83 9.81 6.93 -10.53
C ASN A 83 8.64 7.13 -9.53
N GLU A 84 8.90 7.75 -8.39
CA GLU A 84 7.97 7.87 -7.27
C GLU A 84 6.76 8.73 -7.57
N ASP A 85 6.95 9.88 -8.20
CA ASP A 85 5.87 10.83 -8.52
C ASP A 85 4.98 10.33 -9.66
N LEU A 86 5.52 9.65 -10.67
CA LEU A 86 4.71 8.99 -11.70
C LEU A 86 3.92 7.81 -11.13
N ALA A 87 4.49 7.06 -10.18
CA ALA A 87 3.77 6.01 -9.47
C ALA A 87 2.61 6.62 -8.65
N ALA A 88 2.84 7.70 -7.92
CA ALA A 88 1.79 8.40 -7.18
C ALA A 88 0.73 8.97 -8.12
N THR A 89 1.11 9.53 -9.26
CA THR A 89 0.18 10.03 -10.29
C THR A 89 -0.71 8.93 -10.85
N ALA A 90 -0.16 7.74 -11.09
CA ALA A 90 -0.92 6.59 -11.56
C ALA A 90 -1.98 6.14 -10.52
N LEU A 91 -1.61 6.14 -9.23
CA LEU A 91 -2.55 5.88 -8.14
C LEU A 91 -3.64 6.96 -8.03
N TRP A 92 -3.27 8.22 -8.16
CA TRP A 92 -4.26 9.30 -8.22
C TRP A 92 -5.25 9.07 -9.36
N GLY A 93 -4.77 8.74 -10.57
CA GLY A 93 -5.62 8.40 -11.71
C GLY A 93 -6.59 7.26 -11.41
N SER A 94 -6.16 6.21 -10.69
CA SER A 94 -7.02 5.10 -10.31
C SER A 94 -8.18 5.50 -9.40
N GLN A 95 -8.04 6.56 -8.61
CA GLN A 95 -9.10 7.08 -7.75
C GLN A 95 -10.11 7.96 -8.48
N GLN A 96 -9.81 8.37 -9.70
CA GLN A 96 -10.67 9.26 -10.49
C GLN A 96 -11.50 8.51 -11.55
N ALA A 97 -11.22 7.22 -11.80
CA ALA A 97 -11.86 6.45 -12.86
C ALA A 97 -13.38 6.31 -12.64
N GLU A 98 -13.83 6.05 -11.41
CA GLU A 98 -15.25 5.87 -11.09
C GLU A 98 -16.04 7.18 -11.14
N LEU A 99 -15.40 8.32 -10.91
CA LEU A 99 -16.08 9.63 -10.94
C LEU A 99 -16.69 9.98 -12.29
N ARG A 100 -16.20 9.37 -13.36
CA ARG A 100 -16.69 9.56 -14.73
C ARG A 100 -17.57 8.41 -15.22
N GLY A 101 -17.84 7.41 -14.36
CA GLY A 101 -18.56 6.21 -14.77
C GLY A 101 -17.79 5.30 -15.73
N GLU A 102 -16.48 5.48 -15.83
CA GLU A 102 -15.58 4.70 -16.70
C GLU A 102 -14.90 3.55 -15.94
N GLY A 103 -15.13 3.47 -14.62
CA GLY A 103 -14.56 2.44 -13.76
C GLY A 103 -15.07 1.05 -14.12
N LYS A 104 -14.14 0.09 -14.20
CA LYS A 104 -14.46 -1.32 -14.42
C LYS A 104 -14.83 -2.04 -13.12
N TYR A 105 -14.42 -1.49 -11.99
CA TYR A 105 -14.56 -2.03 -10.65
C TYR A 105 -15.34 -1.05 -9.78
N ASP A 106 -15.87 -1.51 -8.65
CA ASP A 106 -16.52 -0.65 -7.68
C ASP A 106 -15.58 0.37 -7.02
N GLY A 107 -14.28 0.08 -7.08
CA GLY A 107 -13.19 0.93 -6.63
C GLY A 107 -11.84 0.26 -6.79
N VAL A 108 -10.77 1.04 -6.74
CA VAL A 108 -9.39 0.55 -6.78
C VAL A 108 -8.69 0.92 -5.47
N PHE A 109 -8.42 -0.07 -4.61
CA PHE A 109 -7.61 0.17 -3.43
C PHE A 109 -6.12 0.19 -3.81
N GLY A 110 -5.46 1.28 -3.49
CA GLY A 110 -4.11 1.57 -3.94
C GLY A 110 -3.06 1.41 -2.85
N LEU A 111 -1.86 0.96 -3.22
CA LEU A 111 -0.68 0.96 -2.38
C LEU A 111 0.49 1.59 -3.14
N TRP A 112 0.92 2.76 -2.68
CA TRP A 112 2.20 3.35 -3.05
C TRP A 112 3.28 2.88 -2.07
N TYR A 113 4.49 2.64 -2.55
CA TYR A 113 5.64 2.39 -1.68
C TYR A 113 6.84 3.17 -2.16
N GLY A 114 7.59 3.71 -1.22
CA GLY A 114 8.80 4.47 -1.51
C GLY A 114 9.57 4.83 -0.25
N LYS A 115 10.73 5.38 -0.48
CA LYS A 115 11.65 5.91 0.51
C LYS A 115 11.39 7.40 0.76
N GLY A 116 11.95 7.95 1.82
CA GLY A 116 11.82 9.37 2.16
C GLY A 116 12.05 10.35 1.01
N PRO A 117 13.15 10.30 0.25
CA PRO A 117 13.34 11.17 -0.91
C PRO A 117 12.27 11.01 -1.99
N GLY A 118 11.66 9.82 -2.10
CA GLY A 118 10.52 9.60 -2.99
C GLY A 118 9.23 10.25 -2.49
N VAL A 119 9.06 10.35 -1.17
CA VAL A 119 7.98 11.12 -0.56
C VAL A 119 8.12 12.60 -0.89
N ASP A 120 9.32 13.17 -0.72
CA ASP A 120 9.60 14.56 -1.10
C ASP A 120 9.29 14.83 -2.57
N ARG A 121 9.75 13.95 -3.44
CA ARG A 121 9.53 14.05 -4.88
C ARG A 121 8.04 14.02 -5.24
N SER A 122 7.24 13.28 -4.50
CA SER A 122 5.79 13.09 -4.74
C SER A 122 4.92 14.16 -4.07
N GLY A 123 5.50 15.13 -3.38
CA GLY A 123 4.77 16.10 -2.55
C GLY A 123 3.67 16.87 -3.30
N ASP A 124 3.92 17.29 -4.53
CA ASP A 124 2.92 17.98 -5.36
C ASP A 124 1.74 17.04 -5.69
N VAL A 125 2.04 15.83 -6.11
CA VAL A 125 1.01 14.83 -6.44
C VAL A 125 0.17 14.46 -5.22
N MET A 126 0.79 14.31 -4.03
CA MET A 126 0.07 14.00 -2.79
C MET A 126 -0.96 15.09 -2.44
N ARG A 127 -0.58 16.37 -2.56
CA ARG A 127 -1.50 17.50 -2.29
C ARG A 127 -2.66 17.51 -3.27
N HIS A 128 -2.38 17.34 -4.57
CA HIS A 128 -3.40 17.29 -5.59
C HIS A 128 -4.33 16.09 -5.44
N ALA A 129 -3.79 14.92 -5.13
CA ALA A 129 -4.56 13.71 -4.91
C ALA A 129 -5.49 13.85 -3.68
N ASN A 130 -5.00 14.44 -2.59
CA ASN A 130 -5.84 14.69 -1.42
C ASN A 130 -6.94 15.73 -1.69
N MET A 131 -6.63 16.78 -2.46
CA MET A 131 -7.64 17.76 -2.84
C MET A 131 -8.71 17.16 -3.77
N ALA A 132 -8.32 16.26 -4.67
CA ALA A 132 -9.25 15.56 -5.57
C ALA A 132 -10.08 14.49 -4.86
N GLY A 133 -9.58 13.93 -3.78
CA GLY A 133 -10.22 12.88 -3.02
C GLY A 133 -9.97 11.47 -3.55
N THR A 134 -10.44 10.48 -2.80
CA THR A 134 -10.42 9.05 -3.16
C THR A 134 -11.80 8.56 -3.55
N SER A 135 -11.88 7.47 -4.33
CA SER A 135 -13.17 6.86 -4.63
C SER A 135 -13.74 6.16 -3.37
N PRO A 136 -15.09 6.07 -3.23
CA PRO A 136 -15.72 5.53 -2.02
C PRO A 136 -15.31 4.10 -1.66
N HIS A 137 -15.02 3.28 -2.65
CA HIS A 137 -14.57 1.88 -2.47
C HIS A 137 -13.11 1.68 -2.90
N GLY A 138 -12.37 2.76 -3.17
CA GLY A 138 -10.96 2.76 -3.47
C GLY A 138 -10.10 2.96 -2.24
N GLY A 139 -9.57 4.16 -2.10
CA GLY A 139 -8.64 4.54 -1.04
C GLY A 139 -7.19 4.23 -1.37
N VAL A 140 -6.27 5.00 -0.82
CA VAL A 140 -4.82 4.84 -1.07
C VAL A 140 -4.02 4.89 0.22
N ILE A 141 -3.11 3.92 0.34
CA ILE A 141 -2.08 3.90 1.37
C ILE A 141 -0.74 4.27 0.73
N MET A 142 0.01 5.15 1.37
CA MET A 142 1.42 5.39 1.07
C MET A 142 2.31 4.70 2.11
N ALA A 143 2.85 3.52 1.76
CA ALA A 143 3.86 2.86 2.56
C ALA A 143 5.20 3.59 2.37
N MET A 144 5.65 4.24 3.42
CA MET A 144 6.89 5.01 3.42
C MET A 144 7.93 4.39 4.34
N GLY A 145 9.10 4.11 3.77
CA GLY A 145 10.26 3.62 4.49
C GLY A 145 11.22 4.76 4.80
N ASP A 146 11.29 5.15 6.05
CA ASP A 146 12.18 6.20 6.49
C ASP A 146 13.57 5.65 6.83
N ASP A 147 14.59 6.43 6.50
CA ASP A 147 16.01 6.12 6.72
C ASP A 147 16.60 7.22 7.60
N HIS A 148 16.29 7.14 8.90
CA HIS A 148 16.68 8.18 9.85
C HIS A 148 18.17 8.37 10.03
N THR A 149 18.96 7.34 9.76
CA THR A 149 20.43 7.35 9.91
C THR A 149 21.15 7.61 8.59
N GLY A 150 20.42 7.61 7.45
CA GLY A 150 20.99 7.82 6.14
C GLY A 150 21.86 6.68 5.63
N GLU A 151 21.62 5.44 6.09
CA GLU A 151 22.45 4.29 5.75
C GLU A 151 22.37 3.89 4.27
N SER A 152 21.23 4.12 3.65
CA SER A 152 20.98 3.76 2.25
C SER A 152 20.81 4.96 1.31
N SER A 153 20.95 6.17 1.82
CA SER A 153 20.95 7.42 1.04
C SER A 153 21.96 8.40 1.63
N THR A 154 22.28 9.44 0.88
CA THR A 154 23.19 10.49 1.34
C THR A 154 22.53 11.51 2.28
N THR A 155 21.21 11.45 2.42
CA THR A 155 20.43 12.36 3.27
C THR A 155 19.59 11.57 4.27
N LEU A 156 19.59 12.07 5.50
CA LEU A 156 18.62 11.65 6.53
C LEU A 156 17.23 12.03 6.10
N HIS A 157 16.22 11.20 6.43
CA HIS A 157 14.87 11.52 6.08
C HIS A 157 13.86 11.07 7.14
N GLN A 158 12.80 11.86 7.26
CA GLN A 158 11.61 11.58 8.04
C GLN A 158 10.40 12.11 7.29
N SER A 159 9.48 11.22 6.95
CA SER A 159 8.33 11.54 6.09
C SER A 159 7.15 12.17 6.82
N ASP A 160 7.09 12.13 8.14
CA ASP A 160 5.93 12.59 8.93
C ASP A 160 5.53 14.03 8.56
N TRP A 161 6.48 14.94 8.50
CA TRP A 161 6.19 16.35 8.21
C TRP A 161 5.69 16.58 6.78
N ALA A 162 6.18 15.82 5.82
CA ALA A 162 5.68 15.88 4.44
C ALA A 162 4.22 15.40 4.36
N MET A 163 3.87 14.37 5.12
CA MET A 163 2.50 13.88 5.20
C MET A 163 1.57 14.88 5.90
N VAL A 164 2.01 15.47 7.01
CA VAL A 164 1.26 16.52 7.72
C VAL A 164 1.01 17.72 6.80
N ASP A 165 2.02 18.18 6.08
CA ASP A 165 1.93 19.27 5.12
C ASP A 165 1.01 18.94 3.93
N ALA A 166 0.89 17.67 3.57
CA ALA A 166 -0.06 17.19 2.55
C ALA A 166 -1.47 16.88 3.11
N TYR A 167 -1.73 17.16 4.41
CA TYR A 167 -3.00 16.85 5.09
C TYR A 167 -3.35 15.36 5.07
N MET A 168 -2.36 14.49 5.14
CA MET A 168 -2.52 13.05 5.17
C MET A 168 -2.44 12.52 6.60
N PRO A 169 -3.43 11.75 7.08
CA PRO A 169 -3.29 10.98 8.31
C PRO A 169 -2.14 9.97 8.19
N ILE A 170 -1.50 9.66 9.32
CA ILE A 170 -0.37 8.73 9.38
C ILE A 170 -0.69 7.65 10.39
N VAL A 171 -0.45 6.39 10.02
CA VAL A 171 -0.40 5.26 10.94
C VAL A 171 1.02 4.72 11.00
N SER A 172 1.49 4.39 12.20
CA SER A 172 2.87 3.99 12.47
C SER A 172 2.89 2.64 13.19
N PRO A 173 2.90 1.53 12.46
CA PRO A 173 2.99 0.20 13.05
C PRO A 173 4.35 -0.03 13.72
N ALA A 174 4.36 -0.68 14.89
CA ALA A 174 5.56 -1.06 15.63
C ALA A 174 6.06 -2.47 15.26
N GLY A 175 5.30 -3.24 14.49
CA GLY A 175 5.64 -4.60 14.11
C GLY A 175 4.83 -5.14 12.94
N VAL A 176 5.21 -6.34 12.50
CA VAL A 176 4.63 -6.96 11.29
C VAL A 176 3.11 -7.17 11.40
N GLN A 177 2.61 -7.58 12.56
CA GLN A 177 1.17 -7.73 12.78
C GLN A 177 0.45 -6.39 12.61
N GLU A 178 1.00 -5.33 13.18
CA GLU A 178 0.40 -3.99 13.07
C GLU A 178 0.45 -3.42 11.65
N ILE A 179 1.39 -3.85 10.79
CA ILE A 179 1.35 -3.51 9.36
C ILE A 179 0.05 -4.03 8.73
N LEU A 180 -0.39 -5.23 9.10
CA LEU A 180 -1.63 -5.79 8.59
C LEU A 180 -2.85 -5.07 9.18
N ASP A 181 -2.89 -4.91 10.49
CA ASP A 181 -4.03 -4.33 11.20
C ASP A 181 -4.22 -2.85 10.84
N TYR A 182 -3.14 -2.07 10.90
CA TYR A 182 -3.17 -0.65 10.56
C TYR A 182 -3.29 -0.41 9.06
N GLY A 183 -2.79 -1.32 8.23
CA GLY A 183 -2.97 -1.25 6.79
C GLY A 183 -4.45 -1.38 6.40
N LEU A 184 -5.16 -2.38 6.94
CA LEU A 184 -6.60 -2.52 6.73
C LEU A 184 -7.36 -1.30 7.26
N TYR A 185 -7.01 -0.82 8.45
CA TYR A 185 -7.59 0.40 9.03
C TYR A 185 -7.31 1.63 8.16
N ALA A 186 -6.12 1.74 7.60
CA ALA A 186 -5.72 2.88 6.77
C ALA A 186 -6.55 2.99 5.48
N TRP A 187 -6.92 1.88 4.83
CA TRP A 187 -7.85 1.94 3.70
C TRP A 187 -9.25 2.34 4.12
N GLU A 188 -9.76 1.84 5.24
CA GLU A 188 -11.06 2.28 5.76
C GLU A 188 -11.04 3.78 6.08
N LEU A 189 -9.96 4.26 6.72
CA LEU A 189 -9.77 5.68 7.00
C LEU A 189 -9.68 6.50 5.72
N SER A 190 -8.95 6.01 4.72
CA SER A 190 -8.84 6.66 3.41
C SER A 190 -10.19 6.78 2.71
N ARG A 191 -10.98 5.71 2.70
CA ARG A 191 -12.35 5.68 2.15
C ARG A 191 -13.29 6.62 2.89
N PHE A 192 -13.25 6.60 4.22
CA PHE A 192 -14.10 7.43 5.08
C PHE A 192 -13.80 8.92 4.95
N ALA A 193 -12.52 9.28 4.98
CA ALA A 193 -12.08 10.67 4.96
C ALA A 193 -11.91 11.25 3.54
N GLY A 194 -11.86 10.40 2.52
CA GLY A 194 -11.62 10.81 1.15
C GLY A 194 -10.18 11.27 0.87
N VAL A 195 -9.21 10.87 1.71
CA VAL A 195 -7.81 11.29 1.60
C VAL A 195 -6.87 10.08 1.56
N TRP A 196 -5.66 10.27 1.10
CA TRP A 196 -4.63 9.25 1.22
C TRP A 196 -4.14 9.14 2.66
N VAL A 197 -3.64 7.96 3.04
CA VAL A 197 -3.14 7.69 4.39
C VAL A 197 -1.70 7.20 4.32
N GLY A 198 -0.82 7.80 5.10
CA GLY A 198 0.56 7.35 5.27
C GLY A 198 0.63 6.11 6.16
N LEU A 199 1.35 5.08 5.73
CA LEU A 199 1.73 3.91 6.51
C LEU A 199 3.25 3.95 6.69
N LYS A 200 3.70 4.34 7.86
CA LYS A 200 5.13 4.44 8.18
C LYS A 200 5.67 3.07 8.54
N THR A 201 6.67 2.56 7.80
CA THR A 201 7.24 1.21 7.96
C THR A 201 8.74 1.23 8.17
#